data_33b0f0554d6fb2fead83332e4dc162ff
#
_entry.id   33b0f0554d6fb2fead83332e4dc162ff
#
_cell.length_a   1.000
_cell.length_b   1.000
_cell.length_c   1.000
_cell.angle_alpha   90.00
_cell.angle_beta   90.00
_cell.angle_gamma   90.00
#
_symmetry.space_group_name_H-M   'P 1'
#
loop_
_entity.id
_entity.type
_entity.pdbx_description
1 polymer ?
#
loop_
_entity_poly.entity_id
_entity_poly.type
_entity_poly.pdbx_seq_one_letter_code
_entity_poly.pdbx_strand_id
1 'polypeptide(L)'
;MCSSDLPDLKMLCALSDALANIPEAELRLTPNETAFIINLTGEEAQKVLALTVGGAETAFEASVSCIGGQTCQVGTRDSQGLLAACVAAVREAKLPADALPCIHISGCPSSCGTHQTGAMGFRGASKLVDGKPQAAFTFFLGGNSRQGQEAMGRELGVMLEERIPAFLVELGQTVAASGMDFDAWRQADPDGVERVAAPYLA
;
A
#
# COMPACT_ATOMS: atom_id res chain seq x y z
N MET A 1 4.13 10.27 2.01
CA MET A 1 3.58 9.95 3.36
C MET A 1 2.87 8.62 3.25
N CYS A 2 3.20 7.67 4.10
CA CYS A 2 2.50 6.38 4.13
C CYS A 2 1.08 6.59 4.66
N SER A 3 0.07 6.03 3.98
CA SER A 3 -1.34 6.12 4.40
C SER A 3 -1.64 5.35 5.69
N SER A 4 -0.68 4.57 6.21
CA SER A 4 -0.83 3.79 7.44
C SER A 4 -0.78 4.61 8.74
N ASP A 5 -0.26 5.83 8.69
CA ASP A 5 -0.11 6.68 9.86
C ASP A 5 -0.84 8.01 9.66
N LEU A 6 -1.55 8.48 10.69
CA LEU A 6 -1.99 9.86 10.71
C LEU A 6 -0.75 10.76 10.64
N PRO A 7 -0.75 11.77 9.76
CA PRO A 7 0.40 12.65 9.63
C PRO A 7 0.75 13.25 10.99
N ASP A 8 2.03 13.25 11.35
CA ASP A 8 2.48 13.95 12.54
C ASP A 8 2.12 15.44 12.38
N LEU A 9 1.24 15.91 13.26
CA LEU A 9 0.80 17.32 13.25
C LEU A 9 1.98 18.28 13.32
N LYS A 10 3.07 17.91 14.02
CA LYS A 10 4.29 18.73 14.08
C LYS A 10 4.97 18.82 12.72
N MET A 11 5.03 17.72 11.98
CA MET A 11 5.56 17.71 10.62
C MET A 11 4.70 18.57 9.68
N LEU A 12 3.38 18.47 9.76
CA LEU A 12 2.47 19.29 8.95
C LEU A 12 2.60 20.77 9.28
N CYS A 13 2.73 21.14 10.56
CA CYS A 13 2.97 22.53 10.96
C CYS A 13 4.32 23.03 10.43
N ALA A 14 5.38 22.26 10.59
CA ALA A 14 6.71 22.62 10.08
C ALA A 14 6.71 22.78 8.54
N LEU A 15 5.99 21.89 7.85
CA LEU A 15 5.84 21.97 6.40
C LEU A 15 5.05 23.23 5.99
N SER A 16 3.94 23.53 6.69
CA SER A 16 3.16 24.74 6.47
C SER A 16 3.99 26.01 6.67
N ASP A 17 4.75 26.06 7.76
CA ASP A 17 5.63 27.20 8.07
C ASP A 17 6.74 27.38 7.01
N ALA A 18 7.33 26.29 6.54
CA ALA A 18 8.31 26.32 5.47
C ALA A 18 7.74 26.83 4.14
N LEU A 19 6.54 26.40 3.79
CA LEU A 19 5.86 26.79 2.55
C LEU A 19 5.28 28.21 2.59
N ALA A 20 4.91 28.72 3.76
CA ALA A 20 4.38 30.08 3.93
C ALA A 20 5.33 31.18 3.42
N ASN A 21 6.63 30.89 3.36
CA ASN A 21 7.67 31.80 2.90
C ASN A 21 8.00 31.64 1.39
N ILE A 22 7.29 30.75 0.68
CA ILE A 22 7.49 30.49 -0.76
C ILE A 22 6.17 30.84 -1.48
N PRO A 23 6.05 32.08 -2.04
CA PRO A 23 4.78 32.59 -2.55
C PRO A 23 4.12 31.75 -3.67
N GLU A 24 4.96 31.06 -4.45
CA GLU A 24 4.52 30.27 -5.61
C GLU A 24 4.25 28.79 -5.25
N ALA A 25 4.60 28.36 -4.02
CA ALA A 25 4.42 26.96 -3.61
C ALA A 25 2.95 26.57 -3.50
N GLU A 26 2.60 25.44 -4.08
CA GLU A 26 1.27 24.85 -3.99
C GLU A 26 1.34 23.41 -3.46
N LEU A 27 0.44 23.05 -2.57
CA LEU A 27 0.19 21.67 -2.16
C LEU A 27 -0.97 21.10 -3.00
N ARG A 28 -0.71 20.02 -3.74
CA ARG A 28 -1.71 19.31 -4.53
C ARG A 28 -1.93 17.92 -4.02
N LEU A 29 -3.14 17.63 -3.58
CA LEU A 29 -3.55 16.29 -3.16
C LEU A 29 -3.76 15.38 -4.38
N THR A 30 -3.48 14.10 -4.21
CA THR A 30 -3.65 13.09 -5.26
C THR A 30 -4.71 12.05 -4.87
N PRO A 31 -5.29 11.32 -5.86
CA PRO A 31 -6.25 10.25 -5.57
C PRO A 31 -5.65 9.09 -4.75
N ASN A 32 -4.33 8.93 -4.75
CA ASN A 32 -3.63 7.84 -4.05
C ASN A 32 -3.20 8.23 -2.63
N GLU A 33 -3.93 9.15 -1.98
CA GLU A 33 -3.68 9.59 -0.59
C GLU A 33 -2.27 10.18 -0.39
N THR A 34 -1.64 10.68 -1.45
CA THR A 34 -0.36 11.38 -1.42
C THR A 34 -0.53 12.87 -1.73
N ALA A 35 0.54 13.64 -1.66
CA ALA A 35 0.53 15.04 -2.03
C ALA A 35 1.80 15.40 -2.80
N PHE A 36 1.66 16.30 -3.76
CA PHE A 36 2.77 16.97 -4.42
C PHE A 36 2.90 18.40 -3.90
N ILE A 37 4.11 18.84 -3.66
CA ILE A 37 4.44 20.24 -3.47
C ILE A 37 5.15 20.70 -4.74
N ILE A 38 4.57 21.67 -5.41
CA ILE A 38 5.04 22.16 -6.71
C ILE A 38 5.51 23.61 -6.64
N ASN A 39 6.17 24.07 -7.70
CA ASN A 39 6.72 25.43 -7.84
C ASN A 39 7.84 25.73 -6.81
N LEU A 40 8.66 24.73 -6.51
CA LEU A 40 9.83 24.88 -5.68
C LEU A 40 11.10 24.96 -6.54
N THR A 41 12.05 25.79 -6.12
CA THR A 41 13.44 25.69 -6.59
C THR A 41 14.11 24.45 -6.03
N GLY A 42 15.26 24.05 -6.58
CA GLY A 42 16.01 22.88 -6.07
C GLY A 42 16.43 23.00 -4.60
N GLU A 43 16.80 24.20 -4.15
CA GLU A 43 17.17 24.45 -2.75
C GLU A 43 15.95 24.37 -1.82
N GLU A 44 14.81 24.91 -2.25
CA GLU A 44 13.56 24.82 -1.48
C GLU A 44 13.05 23.40 -1.39
N ALA A 45 13.13 22.64 -2.49
CA ALA A 45 12.77 21.22 -2.50
C ALA A 45 13.61 20.41 -1.52
N GLN A 46 14.93 20.65 -1.42
CA GLN A 46 15.78 19.99 -0.45
C GLN A 46 15.39 20.31 1.00
N LYS A 47 15.01 21.56 1.30
CA LYS A 47 14.53 21.95 2.63
C LYS A 47 13.23 21.26 2.99
N VAL A 48 12.29 21.17 2.02
CA VAL A 48 11.01 20.48 2.21
C VAL A 48 11.23 18.98 2.40
N LEU A 49 12.09 18.35 1.60
CA LEU A 49 12.43 16.93 1.74
C LEU A 49 13.01 16.61 3.12
N ALA A 50 13.83 17.49 3.68
CA ALA A 50 14.38 17.31 5.02
C ALA A 50 13.32 17.28 6.12
N LEU A 51 12.14 17.89 5.90
CA LEU A 51 11.00 17.86 6.82
C LEU A 51 10.14 16.60 6.69
N THR A 52 10.27 15.86 5.59
CA THR A 52 9.48 14.65 5.29
C THR A 52 10.29 13.35 5.49
N VAL A 53 11.37 13.42 6.26
CA VAL A 53 12.19 12.25 6.61
C VAL A 53 11.33 11.22 7.36
N GLY A 54 11.45 9.95 6.97
CA GLY A 54 10.68 8.85 7.55
C GLY A 54 9.35 8.55 6.83
N GLY A 55 9.09 9.23 5.70
CA GLY A 55 8.00 8.88 4.78
C GLY A 55 8.27 7.58 4.02
N ALA A 56 7.43 7.28 3.03
CA ALA A 56 7.60 6.13 2.15
C ALA A 56 8.87 6.27 1.31
N GLU A 57 9.73 5.25 1.37
CA GLU A 57 10.99 5.18 0.61
C GLU A 57 10.86 4.32 -0.65
N THR A 58 9.84 3.47 -0.71
CA THR A 58 9.59 2.56 -1.84
C THR A 58 8.16 2.70 -2.35
N ALA A 59 7.89 2.19 -3.55
CA ALA A 59 6.52 2.12 -4.09
C ALA A 59 5.59 1.29 -3.19
N PHE A 60 6.11 0.22 -2.59
CA PHE A 60 5.35 -0.60 -1.65
C PHE A 60 4.97 0.17 -0.38
N GLU A 61 5.86 0.96 0.18
CA GLU A 61 5.58 1.78 1.36
C GLU A 61 4.59 2.91 1.09
N ALA A 62 4.47 3.35 -0.18
CA ALA A 62 3.45 4.30 -0.64
C ALA A 62 2.11 3.64 -0.96
N SER A 63 1.86 2.42 -0.46
CA SER A 63 0.60 1.70 -0.64
C SER A 63 -0.59 2.46 -0.04
N VAL A 64 -1.77 2.19 -0.61
CA VAL A 64 -3.02 2.88 -0.26
C VAL A 64 -3.85 2.03 0.69
N SER A 65 -4.33 2.62 1.79
CA SER A 65 -5.31 1.98 2.66
C SER A 65 -6.43 2.96 3.03
N CYS A 66 -7.67 2.49 3.10
CA CYS A 66 -8.74 3.34 3.63
C CYS A 66 -8.56 3.55 5.14
N ILE A 67 -9.35 4.47 5.72
CA ILE A 67 -9.27 4.79 7.16
C ILE A 67 -9.52 3.60 8.10
N GLY A 68 -10.13 2.51 7.59
CA GLY A 68 -10.31 1.25 8.31
C GLY A 68 -11.32 1.26 9.45
N GLY A 69 -11.55 0.06 10.00
CA GLY A 69 -12.55 -0.18 11.04
C GLY A 69 -12.25 0.46 12.40
N GLN A 70 -11.04 0.98 12.62
CA GLN A 70 -10.70 1.71 13.84
C GLN A 70 -11.47 3.05 13.94
N THR A 71 -11.74 3.67 12.80
CA THR A 71 -12.39 4.98 12.75
C THR A 71 -13.70 4.94 11.95
N CYS A 72 -13.77 4.14 10.89
CA CYS A 72 -14.92 4.07 10.01
C CYS A 72 -16.04 3.22 10.63
N GLN A 73 -17.25 3.79 10.79
CA GLN A 73 -18.40 3.10 11.38
C GLN A 73 -18.89 1.88 10.57
N VAL A 74 -18.63 1.83 9.26
CA VAL A 74 -18.99 0.71 8.38
C VAL A 74 -17.80 -0.18 8.05
N GLY A 75 -16.60 0.20 8.49
CA GLY A 75 -15.37 -0.58 8.30
C GLY A 75 -15.41 -1.88 9.08
N THR A 76 -15.16 -3.02 8.41
CA THR A 76 -15.17 -4.34 9.04
C THR A 76 -13.79 -4.80 9.48
N ARG A 77 -12.72 -4.23 8.91
CA ARG A 77 -11.32 -4.55 9.20
C ARG A 77 -10.47 -3.30 9.35
N ASP A 78 -9.40 -3.43 10.11
CA ASP A 78 -8.39 -2.40 10.29
C ASP A 78 -7.39 -2.42 9.12
N SER A 79 -7.71 -1.69 8.07
CA SER A 79 -6.86 -1.62 6.86
C SER A 79 -5.55 -0.89 7.09
N GLN A 80 -5.53 0.12 7.97
CA GLN A 80 -4.30 0.86 8.31
C GLN A 80 -3.36 0.01 9.17
N GLY A 81 -3.91 -0.68 10.17
CA GLY A 81 -3.12 -1.62 10.98
C GLY A 81 -2.52 -2.75 10.14
N LEU A 82 -3.28 -3.29 9.18
CA LEU A 82 -2.74 -4.29 8.25
C LEU A 82 -1.59 -3.69 7.41
N LEU A 83 -1.76 -2.50 6.83
CA LEU A 83 -0.71 -1.87 6.02
C LEU A 83 0.54 -1.62 6.86
N ALA A 84 0.40 -1.10 8.08
CA ALA A 84 1.52 -0.88 8.99
C ALA A 84 2.28 -2.19 9.28
N ALA A 85 1.57 -3.29 9.55
CA ALA A 85 2.17 -4.60 9.77
C ALA A 85 2.92 -5.12 8.53
N CYS A 86 2.34 -4.93 7.33
CA CYS A 86 2.98 -5.31 6.07
C CYS A 86 4.26 -4.50 5.81
N VAL A 87 4.22 -3.18 5.99
CA VAL A 87 5.40 -2.31 5.81
C VAL A 87 6.50 -2.68 6.81
N ALA A 88 6.15 -2.91 8.08
CA ALA A 88 7.11 -3.34 9.09
C ALA A 88 7.80 -4.65 8.73
N ALA A 89 7.04 -5.66 8.29
CA ALA A 89 7.58 -6.97 7.90
C ALA A 89 8.50 -6.87 6.67
N VAL A 90 8.13 -6.07 5.67
CA VAL A 90 8.93 -5.86 4.45
C VAL A 90 10.23 -5.13 4.76
N ARG A 91 10.17 -4.10 5.63
CA ARG A 91 11.38 -3.38 6.11
C ARG A 91 12.32 -4.30 6.88
N GLU A 92 11.78 -5.13 7.77
CA GLU A 92 12.58 -6.11 8.54
C GLU A 92 13.25 -7.13 7.61
N ALA A 93 12.56 -7.57 6.57
CA ALA A 93 13.09 -8.48 5.56
C ALA A 93 14.13 -7.84 4.63
N LYS A 94 14.29 -6.50 4.66
CA LYS A 94 15.26 -5.73 3.84
C LYS A 94 15.16 -6.05 2.34
N LEU A 95 13.94 -6.11 1.83
CA LEU A 95 13.68 -6.38 0.42
C LEU A 95 14.18 -5.23 -0.47
N PRO A 96 14.59 -5.52 -1.72
CA PRO A 96 14.85 -4.49 -2.73
C PRO A 96 13.63 -3.58 -2.93
N ALA A 97 13.86 -2.30 -3.23
CA ALA A 97 12.80 -1.29 -3.35
C ALA A 97 11.76 -1.58 -4.44
N ASP A 98 12.14 -2.36 -5.43
CA ASP A 98 11.36 -2.75 -6.62
C ASP A 98 10.80 -4.19 -6.56
N ALA A 99 11.02 -4.90 -5.43
CA ALA A 99 10.57 -6.27 -5.25
C ALA A 99 9.05 -6.42 -5.08
N LEU A 100 8.36 -5.36 -4.66
CA LEU A 100 6.92 -5.36 -4.44
C LEU A 100 6.27 -4.11 -5.04
N PRO A 101 5.06 -4.22 -5.62
CA PRO A 101 4.30 -3.08 -6.11
C PRO A 101 3.60 -2.37 -4.97
N CYS A 102 3.06 -1.18 -5.23
CA CYS A 102 2.04 -0.57 -4.40
C CYS A 102 0.82 -1.50 -4.28
N ILE A 103 0.33 -1.72 -3.05
CA ILE A 103 -0.89 -2.49 -2.78
C ILE A 103 -2.02 -1.57 -2.36
N HIS A 104 -3.26 -2.03 -2.54
CA HIS A 104 -4.46 -1.28 -2.22
C HIS A 104 -5.31 -2.06 -1.20
N ILE A 105 -5.60 -1.44 -0.05
CA ILE A 105 -6.31 -2.10 1.06
C ILE A 105 -7.59 -1.37 1.39
N SER A 106 -8.72 -2.06 1.33
CA SER A 106 -10.02 -1.55 1.80
C SER A 106 -10.50 -2.39 2.98
N GLY A 107 -10.90 -1.75 4.08
CA GLY A 107 -11.41 -2.42 5.27
C GLY A 107 -12.79 -3.08 5.10
N CYS A 108 -13.49 -2.81 3.99
CA CYS A 108 -14.82 -3.36 3.69
C CYS A 108 -15.13 -3.30 2.18
N PRO A 109 -16.29 -3.83 1.73
CA PRO A 109 -16.70 -3.80 0.33
C PRO A 109 -16.93 -2.40 -0.28
N SER A 110 -17.01 -1.33 0.54
CA SER A 110 -17.19 0.05 0.03
C SER A 110 -16.02 0.58 -0.80
N SER A 111 -14.88 -0.14 -0.81
CA SER A 111 -13.77 0.09 -1.75
C SER A 111 -13.08 1.45 -1.67
N CYS A 112 -13.11 2.11 -0.52
CA CYS A 112 -12.49 3.43 -0.36
C CYS A 112 -10.95 3.40 -0.61
N GLY A 113 -10.29 2.28 -0.35
CA GLY A 113 -8.88 2.05 -0.71
C GLY A 113 -8.66 1.52 -2.12
N THR A 114 -9.70 1.52 -2.97
CA THR A 114 -9.63 1.15 -4.39
C THR A 114 -8.97 -0.21 -4.67
N HIS A 115 -9.21 -1.20 -3.80
CA HIS A 115 -8.56 -2.52 -3.85
C HIS A 115 -8.69 -3.25 -5.19
N GLN A 116 -9.75 -2.96 -5.97
CA GLN A 116 -9.95 -3.61 -7.27
C GLN A 116 -9.00 -3.11 -8.36
N THR A 117 -8.47 -1.89 -8.22
CA THR A 117 -7.64 -1.26 -9.27
C THR A 117 -6.15 -1.32 -8.97
N GLY A 118 -5.76 -1.78 -7.79
CA GLY A 118 -4.36 -2.06 -7.46
C GLY A 118 -3.82 -3.29 -8.20
N ALA A 119 -2.53 -3.31 -8.51
CA ALA A 119 -1.86 -4.51 -9.05
C ALA A 119 -2.08 -5.72 -8.14
N MET A 120 -2.06 -5.49 -6.83
CA MET A 120 -2.53 -6.36 -5.76
C MET A 120 -3.46 -5.58 -4.85
N GLY A 121 -4.61 -6.17 -4.49
CA GLY A 121 -5.60 -5.53 -3.63
C GLY A 121 -6.12 -6.45 -2.53
N PHE A 122 -6.48 -5.86 -1.39
CA PHE A 122 -7.04 -6.58 -0.26
C PHE A 122 -8.34 -5.92 0.20
N ARG A 123 -9.40 -6.70 0.35
CA ARG A 123 -10.70 -6.24 0.84
C ARG A 123 -11.05 -6.95 2.14
N GLY A 124 -11.38 -6.21 3.18
CA GLY A 124 -11.78 -6.74 4.46
C GLY A 124 -12.88 -7.80 4.35
N ALA A 125 -12.64 -8.92 5.00
CA ALA A 125 -13.48 -10.11 5.01
C ALA A 125 -13.43 -10.79 6.40
N SER A 126 -14.08 -11.94 6.50
CA SER A 126 -14.02 -12.85 7.64
C SER A 126 -13.97 -14.29 7.12
N LYS A 127 -13.21 -15.14 7.76
CA LYS A 127 -13.12 -16.58 7.47
C LYS A 127 -13.44 -17.39 8.71
N LEU A 128 -14.25 -18.42 8.57
CA LEU A 128 -14.47 -19.39 9.66
C LEU A 128 -13.29 -20.37 9.70
N VAL A 129 -12.60 -20.41 10.84
CA VAL A 129 -11.55 -21.37 11.14
C VAL A 129 -11.97 -22.10 12.43
N ASP A 130 -12.10 -23.40 12.38
CA ASP A 130 -12.58 -24.23 13.50
C ASP A 130 -13.90 -23.72 14.12
N GLY A 131 -14.81 -23.24 13.25
CA GLY A 131 -16.13 -22.73 13.67
C GLY A 131 -16.10 -21.32 14.28
N LYS A 132 -14.95 -20.64 14.32
CA LYS A 132 -14.81 -19.28 14.85
C LYS A 132 -14.48 -18.29 13.71
N PRO A 133 -15.15 -17.12 13.64
CA PRO A 133 -14.81 -16.11 12.68
C PRO A 133 -13.44 -15.49 13.00
N GLN A 134 -12.54 -15.50 12.04
CA GLN A 134 -11.23 -14.84 12.11
C GLN A 134 -11.14 -13.68 11.13
N ALA A 135 -10.31 -12.70 11.48
CA ALA A 135 -10.01 -11.57 10.63
C ALA A 135 -9.30 -12.04 9.35
N ALA A 136 -9.81 -11.58 8.21
CA ALA A 136 -9.32 -12.01 6.92
C ALA A 136 -9.52 -10.90 5.88
N PHE A 137 -8.85 -11.05 4.75
CA PHE A 137 -9.02 -10.20 3.57
C PHE A 137 -9.18 -11.04 2.31
N THR A 138 -10.08 -10.63 1.44
CA THR A 138 -10.15 -11.16 0.08
C THR A 138 -9.02 -10.57 -0.75
N PHE A 139 -8.24 -11.41 -1.38
CA PHE A 139 -7.10 -11.02 -2.22
C PHE A 139 -7.53 -10.86 -3.68
N PHE A 140 -7.15 -9.73 -4.28
CA PHE A 140 -7.37 -9.39 -5.68
C PHE A 140 -6.05 -9.22 -6.41
N LEU A 141 -5.96 -9.68 -7.65
CA LEU A 141 -4.76 -9.60 -8.47
C LEU A 141 -5.10 -9.06 -9.87
N GLY A 142 -4.24 -8.20 -10.39
CA GLY A 142 -4.28 -7.79 -11.79
C GLY A 142 -5.08 -6.53 -12.07
N GLY A 143 -5.42 -5.75 -11.04
CA GLY A 143 -5.96 -4.41 -11.23
C GLY A 143 -4.93 -3.47 -11.86
N ASN A 144 -5.42 -2.45 -12.55
CA ASN A 144 -4.62 -1.38 -13.13
C ASN A 144 -5.43 -0.09 -13.18
N SER A 145 -4.89 0.99 -12.63
CA SER A 145 -5.53 2.32 -12.62
C SER A 145 -4.91 3.29 -13.64
N ARG A 146 -3.94 2.83 -14.46
CA ARG A 146 -3.29 3.68 -15.46
C ARG A 146 -4.29 4.01 -16.58
N GLN A 147 -4.34 5.29 -16.96
CA GLN A 147 -5.22 5.78 -18.01
C GLN A 147 -4.99 5.02 -19.34
N GLY A 148 -6.07 4.51 -19.92
CA GLY A 148 -6.05 3.71 -21.16
C GLY A 148 -5.64 2.26 -20.98
N GLN A 149 -5.40 1.80 -19.74
CA GLN A 149 -5.06 0.42 -19.40
C GLN A 149 -5.83 -0.05 -18.16
N GLU A 150 -6.95 0.62 -17.85
CA GLU A 150 -7.74 0.34 -16.67
C GLU A 150 -8.24 -1.11 -16.67
N ALA A 151 -8.04 -1.77 -15.54
CA ALA A 151 -8.50 -3.14 -15.33
C ALA A 151 -8.92 -3.36 -13.88
N MET A 152 -9.97 -4.15 -13.70
CA MET A 152 -10.35 -4.66 -12.38
C MET A 152 -9.58 -5.95 -12.09
N GLY A 153 -8.99 -5.99 -10.90
CA GLY A 153 -8.37 -7.21 -10.38
C GLY A 153 -9.39 -8.32 -10.19
N ARG A 154 -8.97 -9.55 -10.47
CA ARG A 154 -9.79 -10.73 -10.18
C ARG A 154 -9.59 -11.19 -8.74
N GLU A 155 -10.65 -11.68 -8.13
CA GLU A 155 -10.59 -12.30 -6.82
C GLU A 155 -9.90 -13.67 -6.90
N LEU A 156 -8.89 -13.89 -6.03
CA LEU A 156 -8.15 -15.16 -5.95
C LEU A 156 -8.61 -16.04 -4.79
N GLY A 157 -9.05 -15.43 -3.68
CA GLY A 157 -9.48 -16.14 -2.50
C GLY A 157 -9.35 -15.27 -1.25
N VAL A 158 -9.53 -15.92 -0.10
CA VAL A 158 -9.48 -15.25 1.21
C VAL A 158 -8.18 -15.63 1.92
N MET A 159 -7.51 -14.66 2.49
CA MET A 159 -6.28 -14.84 3.27
C MET A 159 -6.51 -14.33 4.70
N LEU A 160 -6.06 -15.06 5.70
CA LEU A 160 -6.13 -14.60 7.09
C LEU A 160 -5.23 -13.36 7.25
N GLU A 161 -5.73 -12.38 7.99
CA GLU A 161 -5.04 -11.08 8.19
C GLU A 161 -3.60 -11.26 8.68
N GLU A 162 -3.40 -12.12 9.66
CA GLU A 162 -2.09 -12.42 10.26
C GLU A 162 -1.07 -13.04 9.29
N ARG A 163 -1.54 -13.62 8.16
CA ARG A 163 -0.69 -14.30 7.17
C ARG A 163 -0.26 -13.40 6.03
N ILE A 164 -0.92 -12.26 5.85
CA ILE A 164 -0.65 -11.35 4.73
C ILE A 164 0.78 -10.78 4.76
N PRO A 165 1.32 -10.31 5.91
CA PRO A 165 2.70 -9.83 5.95
C PRO A 165 3.71 -10.90 5.53
N ALA A 166 3.54 -12.16 5.99
CA ALA A 166 4.42 -13.26 5.62
C ALA A 166 4.34 -13.60 4.12
N PHE A 167 3.13 -13.60 3.54
CA PHE A 167 2.93 -13.75 2.09
C PHE A 167 3.70 -12.69 1.30
N LEU A 168 3.60 -11.41 1.69
CA LEU A 168 4.27 -10.32 0.99
C LEU A 168 5.80 -10.43 1.09
N VAL A 169 6.32 -10.84 2.25
CA VAL A 169 7.76 -11.09 2.41
C VAL A 169 8.23 -12.24 1.51
N GLU A 170 7.51 -13.37 1.47
CA GLU A 170 7.86 -14.50 0.59
C GLU A 170 7.80 -14.11 -0.90
N LEU A 171 6.76 -13.36 -1.29
CA LEU A 171 6.63 -12.84 -2.64
C LEU A 171 7.82 -11.94 -3.02
N GLY A 172 8.13 -10.95 -2.16
CA GLY A 172 9.24 -10.05 -2.39
C GLY A 172 10.59 -10.76 -2.45
N GLN A 173 10.81 -11.78 -1.60
CA GLN A 173 12.01 -12.63 -1.66
C GLN A 173 12.08 -13.43 -2.95
N THR A 174 10.96 -13.95 -3.43
CA THR A 174 10.87 -14.70 -4.70
C THR A 174 11.21 -13.80 -5.89
N VAL A 175 10.66 -12.57 -5.91
CA VAL A 175 10.99 -11.57 -6.94
C VAL A 175 12.45 -11.18 -6.87
N ALA A 176 12.97 -10.84 -5.69
CA ALA A 176 14.37 -10.47 -5.49
C ALA A 176 15.35 -11.58 -5.95
N ALA A 177 15.02 -12.84 -5.69
CA ALA A 177 15.83 -13.98 -6.11
C ALA A 177 15.92 -14.13 -7.64
N SER A 178 14.97 -13.61 -8.39
CA SER A 178 14.99 -13.60 -9.86
C SER A 178 15.94 -12.56 -10.46
N GLY A 179 16.34 -11.55 -9.67
CA GLY A 179 17.13 -10.40 -10.14
C GLY A 179 16.33 -9.41 -10.98
N MET A 180 15.01 -9.49 -11.01
CA MET A 180 14.09 -8.60 -11.74
C MET A 180 13.32 -7.70 -10.75
N ASP A 181 12.77 -6.59 -11.25
CA ASP A 181 11.71 -5.88 -10.55
C ASP A 181 10.38 -6.67 -10.62
N PHE A 182 9.40 -6.27 -9.83
CA PHE A 182 8.11 -6.96 -9.76
C PHE A 182 7.38 -7.02 -11.11
N ASP A 183 7.37 -5.93 -11.87
CA ASP A 183 6.63 -5.86 -13.13
C ASP A 183 7.26 -6.77 -14.19
N ALA A 184 8.59 -6.77 -14.32
CA ALA A 184 9.33 -7.64 -15.22
C ALA A 184 9.18 -9.12 -14.82
N TRP A 185 9.29 -9.42 -13.52
CA TRP A 185 9.11 -10.77 -13.02
C TRP A 185 7.69 -11.30 -13.30
N ARG A 186 6.67 -10.48 -13.06
CA ARG A 186 5.28 -10.84 -13.33
C ARG A 186 5.00 -11.06 -14.82
N GLN A 187 5.68 -10.34 -15.71
CA GLN A 187 5.59 -10.56 -17.16
C GLN A 187 6.26 -11.88 -17.57
N ALA A 188 7.40 -12.21 -16.96
CA ALA A 188 8.13 -13.46 -17.23
C ALA A 188 7.40 -14.68 -16.63
N ASP A 189 6.69 -14.50 -15.53
CA ASP A 189 5.98 -15.54 -14.79
C ASP A 189 4.57 -15.07 -14.37
N PRO A 190 3.61 -15.08 -15.31
CA PRO A 190 2.26 -14.57 -15.07
C PRO A 190 1.51 -15.22 -13.91
N ASP A 191 1.79 -16.50 -13.62
CA ASP A 191 1.14 -17.28 -12.55
C ASP A 191 1.96 -17.25 -11.23
N GLY A 192 3.09 -16.56 -11.21
CA GLY A 192 4.02 -16.54 -10.09
C GLY A 192 3.41 -16.07 -8.79
N VAL A 193 2.65 -14.96 -8.84
CA VAL A 193 1.98 -14.42 -7.65
C VAL A 193 0.98 -15.42 -7.08
N GLU A 194 0.22 -16.11 -7.94
CA GLU A 194 -0.77 -17.10 -7.53
C GLU A 194 -0.13 -18.32 -6.87
N ARG A 195 0.98 -18.78 -7.41
CA ARG A 195 1.72 -19.90 -6.82
C ARG A 195 2.25 -19.56 -5.44
N VAL A 196 2.79 -18.36 -5.24
CA VAL A 196 3.24 -17.90 -3.92
C VAL A 196 2.06 -17.68 -2.98
N ALA A 197 0.94 -17.18 -3.47
CA ALA A 197 -0.26 -16.94 -2.67
C ALA A 197 -0.99 -18.23 -2.23
N ALA A 198 -0.93 -19.29 -3.03
CA ALA A 198 -1.71 -20.52 -2.83
C ALA A 198 -1.63 -21.12 -1.41
N PRO A 199 -0.45 -21.21 -0.74
CA PRO A 199 -0.36 -21.72 0.63
C PRO A 199 -1.00 -20.81 1.69
N TYR A 200 -1.22 -19.53 1.36
CA TYR A 200 -1.76 -18.52 2.26
C TYR A 200 -3.27 -18.34 2.10
N LEU A 201 -3.83 -18.78 0.98
CA LEU A 201 -5.28 -18.78 0.75
C LEU A 201 -5.95 -19.84 1.63
N ALA A 202 -7.08 -19.49 2.21
CA ALA A 202 -7.83 -20.32 3.16
C ALA A 202 -9.18 -20.76 2.60
#